data_4f41442f5dce7bb8fd448dd081b67fc3
#
_entry.id   4f41442f5dce7bb8fd448dd081b67fc3
#
_cell.length_a   1.000
_cell.length_b   1.000
_cell.length_c   1.000
_cell.angle_alpha   90.00
_cell.angle_beta   90.00
_cell.angle_gamma   90.00
#
_symmetry.space_group_name_H-M   'P 1'
#
loop_
_entity.id
_entity.type
_entity.pdbx_description
1 polymer ?
#
loop_
_entity_poly.entity_id
_entity_poly.type
_entity_poly.pdbx_seq_one_letter_code
_entity_poly.pdbx_strand_id
1 'polypeptide(L)'
;PGPPAILPFTRLQGGPMDYTPGIFQTDIGKIVPWGKKMQTTICNQLGLYVTFYSPLQMAADFPEHYEPFMDAFQFIKDVAVDWDKSIYLEAEPGEYIITARHPKLSSLNKAAEGVGTLKDGKKGVVSNATKFVYAFPDDATVEDLWHAEPHDVWYVGGITDENAREVSVKLDFLKPGVKYEATIYCDAKDASGIPDEHYNAQAYTITKKTVTSKSKLKVRMAPCGGFAVSLRSL
;
A
#
# COMPACT_ATOMS: atom_id res chain seq x y z
N PRO A 1 -9.65 5.35 -20.71
CA PRO A 1 -8.42 5.15 -19.97
C PRO A 1 -8.44 6.06 -18.75
N GLY A 2 -8.34 5.48 -17.57
CA GLY A 2 -8.42 6.24 -16.33
C GLY A 2 -7.17 7.11 -16.13
N PRO A 3 -7.30 8.37 -15.68
CA PRO A 3 -6.17 9.27 -15.40
C PRO A 3 -5.07 8.65 -14.53
N PRO A 4 -5.34 7.80 -13.52
CA PRO A 4 -4.31 7.24 -12.66
C PRO A 4 -3.22 6.47 -13.40
N ALA A 5 -3.53 5.69 -14.42
CA ALA A 5 -2.55 4.86 -15.11
C ALA A 5 -1.59 5.63 -16.02
N ILE A 6 -1.81 6.93 -16.29
CA ILE A 6 -0.93 7.78 -17.10
C ILE A 6 -0.05 8.72 -16.27
N LEU A 7 -0.46 9.08 -15.05
CA LEU A 7 0.25 10.05 -14.21
C LEU A 7 1.69 9.64 -13.86
N PRO A 8 2.01 8.37 -13.57
CA PRO A 8 3.38 7.92 -13.36
C PRO A 8 4.33 8.18 -14.53
N PHE A 9 3.80 8.19 -15.76
CA PHE A 9 4.58 8.39 -16.99
C PHE A 9 4.67 9.85 -17.43
N THR A 10 3.91 10.73 -16.83
CA THR A 10 3.82 12.14 -17.20
C THR A 10 4.13 13.05 -16.01
N ARG A 11 3.14 13.39 -15.18
CA ARG A 11 3.27 14.34 -14.08
C ARG A 11 4.35 13.95 -13.07
N LEU A 12 4.45 12.67 -12.72
CA LEU A 12 5.39 12.17 -11.71
C LEU A 12 6.84 12.09 -12.22
N GLN A 13 7.09 12.25 -13.54
CA GLN A 13 8.44 12.37 -14.08
C GLN A 13 9.10 13.70 -13.68
N GLY A 14 8.30 14.73 -13.39
CA GLY A 14 8.76 16.02 -12.89
C GLY A 14 8.99 16.09 -11.38
N GLY A 15 8.76 15.01 -10.66
CA GLY A 15 8.90 14.93 -9.20
C GLY A 15 7.62 14.53 -8.47
N PRO A 16 7.63 14.56 -7.13
CA PRO A 16 6.49 14.18 -6.32
C PRO A 16 5.28 15.12 -6.54
N MET A 17 4.11 14.61 -6.22
CA MET A 17 2.87 15.39 -6.29
C MET A 17 2.04 15.18 -5.03
N ASP A 18 1.20 16.16 -4.70
CA ASP A 18 0.16 15.96 -3.69
C ASP A 18 -0.88 14.99 -4.23
N TYR A 19 -1.18 13.99 -3.44
CA TYR A 19 -2.18 12.99 -3.78
C TYR A 19 -2.85 12.44 -2.51
N THR A 20 -4.15 12.24 -2.59
CA THR A 20 -5.00 11.83 -1.48
C THR A 20 -5.69 10.51 -1.80
N PRO A 21 -4.99 9.36 -1.77
CA PRO A 21 -5.59 8.06 -1.95
C PRO A 21 -6.30 7.58 -0.67
N GLY A 22 -6.89 6.39 -0.73
CA GLY A 22 -7.41 5.71 0.43
C GLY A 22 -8.90 5.89 0.67
N ILE A 23 -9.68 6.21 -0.37
CA ILE A 23 -11.14 6.19 -0.26
C ILE A 23 -11.62 4.74 -0.29
N PHE A 24 -12.20 4.28 0.83
CA PHE A 24 -12.75 2.94 0.98
C PHE A 24 -14.26 2.90 0.78
N GLN A 25 -14.97 4.01 1.05
CA GLN A 25 -16.37 4.15 0.66
C GLN A 25 -16.46 4.57 -0.82
N THR A 26 -16.33 3.57 -1.68
CA THR A 26 -16.28 3.75 -3.14
C THR A 26 -17.64 4.04 -3.78
N ASP A 27 -18.74 3.78 -3.08
CA ASP A 27 -20.11 4.12 -3.52
C ASP A 27 -20.61 5.36 -2.79
N ILE A 28 -20.34 6.53 -3.36
CA ILE A 28 -20.74 7.82 -2.78
C ILE A 28 -22.27 7.99 -2.75
N GLY A 29 -23.02 7.25 -3.57
CA GLY A 29 -24.49 7.21 -3.52
C GLY A 29 -25.06 6.69 -2.20
N LYS A 30 -24.26 5.95 -1.43
CA LYS A 30 -24.62 5.53 -0.07
C LYS A 30 -24.50 6.65 0.96
N ILE A 31 -23.78 7.72 0.65
CA ILE A 31 -23.54 8.85 1.55
C ILE A 31 -24.47 10.02 1.19
N VAL A 32 -24.57 10.35 -0.09
CA VAL A 32 -25.38 11.47 -0.58
C VAL A 32 -26.20 11.07 -1.81
N PRO A 33 -27.46 11.57 -1.96
CA PRO A 33 -28.36 11.12 -3.03
C PRO A 33 -27.87 11.37 -4.47
N TRP A 34 -26.99 12.33 -4.66
CA TRP A 34 -26.37 12.66 -5.97
C TRP A 34 -25.00 12.00 -6.16
N GLY A 35 -24.53 11.23 -5.19
CA GLY A 35 -23.26 10.54 -5.25
C GLY A 35 -23.24 9.45 -6.31
N LYS A 36 -22.04 9.20 -6.85
CA LYS A 36 -21.80 8.17 -7.86
C LYS A 36 -20.84 7.12 -7.33
N LYS A 37 -20.88 5.94 -7.92
CA LYS A 37 -19.86 4.91 -7.74
C LYS A 37 -18.54 5.40 -8.35
N MET A 38 -17.43 5.19 -7.63
CA MET A 38 -16.09 5.56 -8.09
C MET A 38 -15.51 4.45 -8.96
N GLN A 39 -14.76 4.82 -9.99
CA GLN A 39 -14.01 3.87 -10.83
C GLN A 39 -12.71 3.45 -10.14
N THR A 40 -12.81 2.66 -9.12
CA THR A 40 -11.68 2.17 -8.31
C THR A 40 -12.11 0.95 -7.50
N THR A 41 -11.12 0.20 -6.97
CA THR A 41 -11.31 -0.78 -5.90
C THR A 41 -10.52 -0.37 -4.66
N ILE A 42 -10.78 -1.00 -3.49
CA ILE A 42 -9.95 -0.79 -2.30
C ILE A 42 -8.49 -1.14 -2.62
N CYS A 43 -8.21 -2.23 -3.32
CA CYS A 43 -6.84 -2.61 -3.66
C CYS A 43 -6.17 -1.66 -4.66
N ASN A 44 -6.94 -1.02 -5.55
CA ASN A 44 -6.42 0.08 -6.36
C ASN A 44 -6.00 1.27 -5.47
N GLN A 45 -6.85 1.67 -4.51
CA GLN A 45 -6.53 2.73 -3.56
C GLN A 45 -5.24 2.41 -2.77
N LEU A 46 -5.06 1.17 -2.32
CA LEU A 46 -3.81 0.75 -1.67
C LEU A 46 -2.61 0.78 -2.62
N GLY A 47 -2.77 0.32 -3.85
CA GLY A 47 -1.72 0.33 -4.88
C GLY A 47 -1.21 1.73 -5.20
N LEU A 48 -2.09 2.74 -5.12
CA LEU A 48 -1.75 4.15 -5.35
C LEU A 48 -0.71 4.70 -4.36
N TYR A 49 -0.70 4.24 -3.10
CA TYR A 49 0.31 4.63 -2.11
C TYR A 49 1.73 4.26 -2.52
N VAL A 50 1.90 3.26 -3.38
CA VAL A 50 3.20 2.82 -3.86
C VAL A 50 3.50 3.33 -5.27
N THR A 51 2.51 3.30 -6.17
CA THR A 51 2.70 3.68 -7.58
C THR A 51 2.86 5.18 -7.75
N PHE A 52 2.22 5.99 -6.89
CA PHE A 52 2.36 7.44 -6.89
C PHE A 52 3.37 7.87 -5.84
N TYR A 53 4.29 8.75 -6.25
CA TYR A 53 5.21 9.36 -5.31
C TYR A 53 4.61 10.63 -4.75
N SER A 54 4.19 10.57 -3.50
CA SER A 54 3.74 11.70 -2.71
C SER A 54 4.32 11.57 -1.29
N PRO A 55 5.25 12.46 -0.87
CA PRO A 55 5.78 12.43 0.50
C PRO A 55 4.77 12.93 1.53
N LEU A 56 3.70 13.59 1.09
CA LEU A 56 2.55 13.95 1.90
C LEU A 56 1.37 13.04 1.51
N GLN A 57 1.24 11.92 2.19
CA GLN A 57 0.15 10.97 1.99
C GLN A 57 -0.94 11.16 3.05
N MET A 58 -2.17 11.11 2.63
CA MET A 58 -3.35 11.22 3.48
C MET A 58 -4.23 9.99 3.32
N ALA A 59 -5.05 9.71 4.33
CA ALA A 59 -6.17 8.78 4.25
C ALA A 59 -7.42 9.62 3.92
N ALA A 60 -7.93 9.51 2.69
CA ALA A 60 -8.88 10.45 2.10
C ALA A 60 -10.34 10.22 2.48
N ASP A 61 -10.63 9.33 3.43
CA ASP A 61 -11.98 8.96 3.81
C ASP A 61 -12.28 9.28 5.28
N PHE A 62 -13.54 9.16 5.70
CA PHE A 62 -13.95 9.31 7.09
C PHE A 62 -13.58 8.09 7.92
N PRO A 63 -13.28 8.25 9.24
CA PRO A 63 -12.92 7.13 10.10
C PRO A 63 -13.93 5.98 10.08
N GLU A 64 -15.23 6.28 10.10
CA GLU A 64 -16.31 5.29 10.06
C GLU A 64 -16.34 4.45 8.78
N HIS A 65 -15.78 4.96 7.68
CA HIS A 65 -15.68 4.22 6.42
C HIS A 65 -14.52 3.22 6.42
N TYR A 66 -13.54 3.39 7.30
CA TYR A 66 -12.44 2.45 7.47
C TYR A 66 -12.75 1.32 8.45
N GLU A 67 -13.67 1.54 9.41
CA GLU A 67 -13.98 0.56 10.46
C GLU A 67 -14.29 -0.86 9.93
N PRO A 68 -15.05 -1.05 8.82
CA PRO A 68 -15.29 -2.39 8.26
C PRO A 68 -14.07 -3.02 7.59
N PHE A 69 -12.99 -2.27 7.35
CA PHE A 69 -11.83 -2.64 6.51
C PHE A 69 -10.50 -2.37 7.23
N MET A 70 -10.46 -2.48 8.56
CA MET A 70 -9.26 -2.17 9.36
C MET A 70 -8.08 -3.08 9.04
N ASP A 71 -8.32 -4.27 8.52
CA ASP A 71 -7.31 -5.19 8.02
C ASP A 71 -6.63 -4.68 6.73
N ALA A 72 -7.40 -4.11 5.80
CA ALA A 72 -6.86 -3.43 4.62
C ALA A 72 -6.24 -2.07 4.98
N PHE A 73 -6.84 -1.32 5.92
CA PHE A 73 -6.31 -0.06 6.43
C PHE A 73 -4.93 -0.21 7.08
N GLN A 74 -4.61 -1.42 7.58
CA GLN A 74 -3.28 -1.72 8.12
C GLN A 74 -2.16 -1.43 7.11
N PHE A 75 -2.39 -1.66 5.81
CA PHE A 75 -1.40 -1.29 4.78
C PHE A 75 -1.11 0.22 4.77
N ILE A 76 -2.16 1.06 4.90
CA ILE A 76 -2.00 2.53 4.93
C ILE A 76 -1.18 2.96 6.16
N LYS A 77 -1.35 2.29 7.30
CA LYS A 77 -0.58 2.58 8.52
C LYS A 77 0.89 2.17 8.42
N ASP A 78 1.19 1.17 7.61
CA ASP A 78 2.53 0.57 7.51
C ASP A 78 3.35 1.15 6.35
N VAL A 79 2.71 1.61 5.27
CA VAL A 79 3.38 2.07 4.06
C VAL A 79 4.18 3.35 4.30
N ALA A 80 5.40 3.38 3.77
CA ALA A 80 6.26 4.55 3.84
C ALA A 80 5.81 5.67 2.88
N VAL A 81 6.20 6.90 3.17
CA VAL A 81 5.87 8.08 2.36
C VAL A 81 7.06 8.60 1.54
N ASP A 82 8.28 8.18 1.87
CA ASP A 82 9.49 8.58 1.14
C ASP A 82 10.38 7.36 0.86
N TRP A 83 11.08 7.40 -0.27
CA TRP A 83 11.73 6.25 -0.86
C TRP A 83 13.19 6.53 -1.18
N ASP A 84 14.08 5.59 -0.87
CA ASP A 84 15.48 5.63 -1.31
C ASP A 84 15.67 4.87 -2.63
N LYS A 85 14.77 3.90 -2.93
CA LYS A 85 14.81 3.15 -4.18
C LYS A 85 13.42 2.91 -4.74
N SER A 86 13.30 3.08 -6.05
CA SER A 86 12.07 2.78 -6.81
C SER A 86 12.43 1.97 -8.05
N ILE A 87 11.68 0.90 -8.29
CA ILE A 87 11.85 0.00 -9.43
C ILE A 87 10.51 -0.13 -10.14
N TYR A 88 10.45 0.22 -11.40
CA TYR A 88 9.30 -0.03 -12.24
C TYR A 88 9.44 -1.46 -12.80
N LEU A 89 8.61 -2.36 -12.30
CA LEU A 89 8.70 -3.79 -12.60
C LEU A 89 8.05 -4.13 -13.93
N GLU A 90 6.88 -3.55 -14.16
CA GLU A 90 6.10 -3.76 -15.37
C GLU A 90 5.18 -2.56 -15.58
N ALA A 91 5.05 -2.07 -16.82
CA ALA A 91 4.25 -0.89 -17.09
C ALA A 91 3.88 -0.74 -18.56
N GLU A 92 2.64 -0.29 -18.81
CA GLU A 92 2.14 0.16 -20.11
C GLU A 92 1.41 1.49 -19.90
N PRO A 93 1.88 2.59 -20.52
CA PRO A 93 1.32 3.93 -20.30
C PRO A 93 -0.18 4.00 -20.61
N GLY A 94 -0.96 4.44 -19.63
CA GLY A 94 -2.42 4.56 -19.74
C GLY A 94 -3.18 3.28 -19.43
N GLU A 95 -2.51 2.13 -19.32
CA GLU A 95 -3.12 0.83 -19.06
C GLU A 95 -2.85 0.36 -17.63
N TYR A 96 -1.60 0.14 -17.26
CA TYR A 96 -1.24 -0.32 -15.91
C TYR A 96 0.21 0.03 -15.55
N ILE A 97 0.50 -0.06 -14.26
CA ILE A 97 1.86 0.07 -13.73
C ILE A 97 2.04 -0.77 -12.48
N ILE A 98 3.21 -1.39 -12.34
CA ILE A 98 3.64 -2.13 -11.15
C ILE A 98 4.98 -1.58 -10.70
N THR A 99 5.04 -1.11 -9.45
CA THR A 99 6.22 -0.48 -8.87
C THR A 99 6.61 -1.17 -7.58
N ALA A 100 7.90 -1.45 -7.39
CA ALA A 100 8.48 -1.83 -6.11
C ALA A 100 9.28 -0.67 -5.53
N ARG A 101 9.14 -0.41 -4.22
CA ARG A 101 9.82 0.68 -3.54
C ARG A 101 10.44 0.23 -2.22
N HIS A 102 11.64 0.72 -1.98
CA HIS A 102 12.33 0.58 -0.70
C HIS A 102 12.25 1.90 0.05
N PRO A 103 11.82 1.91 1.33
CA PRO A 103 11.63 3.14 2.08
C PRO A 103 12.95 3.73 2.57
N LYS A 104 13.00 5.05 2.70
CA LYS A 104 13.98 5.70 3.58
C LYS A 104 13.60 5.42 5.03
N LEU A 105 14.48 4.84 5.82
CA LEU A 105 14.23 4.57 7.24
C LEU A 105 13.80 5.83 8.01
N SER A 106 14.36 6.99 7.68
CA SER A 106 13.96 8.27 8.27
C SER A 106 12.49 8.65 8.00
N SER A 107 11.89 8.19 6.90
CA SER A 107 10.49 8.47 6.58
C SER A 107 9.54 7.57 7.36
N LEU A 108 9.93 6.33 7.62
CA LEU A 108 9.17 5.42 8.48
C LEU A 108 9.09 5.94 9.92
N ASN A 109 10.18 6.50 10.43
CA ASN A 109 10.23 7.06 11.76
C ASN A 109 9.50 8.41 11.90
N LYS A 110 9.40 9.20 10.81
CA LYS A 110 8.74 10.53 10.83
C LYS A 110 7.23 10.46 10.59
N ALA A 111 6.77 9.55 9.76
CA ALA A 111 5.33 9.36 9.50
C ALA A 111 4.57 8.90 10.75
N ALA A 112 5.29 8.54 11.76
CA ALA A 112 4.84 7.84 12.93
C ALA A 112 4.95 8.63 14.24
N GLU A 113 5.11 9.92 14.23
CA GLU A 113 5.11 10.75 15.43
C GLU A 113 3.75 10.82 16.14
N GLY A 114 3.26 9.65 16.54
CA GLY A 114 2.30 9.52 17.63
C GLY A 114 3.09 9.48 18.94
N VAL A 115 3.00 10.51 19.74
CA VAL A 115 3.62 10.53 21.08
C VAL A 115 2.84 9.60 21.99
N GLY A 116 3.33 8.36 22.17
CA GLY A 116 2.84 7.42 23.16
C GLY A 116 3.58 7.60 24.51
N THR A 117 2.92 7.27 25.62
CA THR A 117 3.57 7.15 26.91
C THR A 117 4.12 5.73 27.04
N LEU A 118 5.43 5.61 27.18
CA LEU A 118 6.11 4.34 27.41
C LEU A 118 5.87 3.84 28.83
N LYS A 119 6.12 2.55 29.12
CA LYS A 119 5.93 1.94 30.45
C LYS A 119 6.69 2.65 31.58
N ASP A 120 7.81 3.31 31.25
CA ASP A 120 8.61 4.09 32.21
C ASP A 120 8.11 5.54 32.40
N GLY A 121 6.97 5.89 31.83
CA GLY A 121 6.39 7.23 31.90
C GLY A 121 7.02 8.27 30.98
N LYS A 122 8.06 7.91 30.21
CA LYS A 122 8.66 8.80 29.22
C LYS A 122 7.82 8.88 27.95
N LYS A 123 7.87 10.01 27.27
CA LYS A 123 7.25 10.17 25.96
C LYS A 123 8.17 9.61 24.89
N GLY A 124 7.69 8.68 24.10
CA GLY A 124 8.42 8.06 22.99
C GLY A 124 7.55 7.87 21.76
N VAL A 125 8.19 7.75 20.62
CA VAL A 125 7.52 7.52 19.34
C VAL A 125 7.36 6.03 19.14
N VAL A 126 6.15 5.50 19.28
CA VAL A 126 5.82 4.13 18.93
C VAL A 126 4.70 4.14 17.90
N SER A 127 5.02 3.91 16.65
CA SER A 127 4.03 3.77 15.58
C SER A 127 3.91 2.33 15.13
N ASN A 128 2.80 2.03 14.47
CA ASN A 128 2.63 0.74 13.79
C ASN A 128 3.70 0.53 12.71
N ALA A 129 4.11 1.58 11.99
CA ALA A 129 5.20 1.51 11.02
C ALA A 129 6.54 1.16 11.69
N THR A 130 6.86 1.76 12.84
CA THR A 130 8.05 1.42 13.62
C THR A 130 8.01 -0.04 14.08
N LYS A 131 6.86 -0.51 14.59
CA LYS A 131 6.67 -1.92 14.97
C LYS A 131 6.85 -2.85 13.78
N PHE A 132 6.34 -2.48 12.60
CA PHE A 132 6.50 -3.27 11.38
C PHE A 132 7.96 -3.40 10.95
N VAL A 133 8.72 -2.31 11.01
CA VAL A 133 10.13 -2.28 10.59
C VAL A 133 11.05 -2.97 11.60
N TYR A 134 10.84 -2.74 12.90
CA TYR A 134 11.74 -3.20 13.95
C TYR A 134 11.20 -4.39 14.77
N ALA A 135 9.97 -4.84 14.51
CA ALA A 135 9.31 -5.97 15.21
C ALA A 135 9.24 -5.80 16.75
N PHE A 136 9.02 -4.60 17.25
CA PHE A 136 8.92 -4.37 18.68
C PHE A 136 7.65 -4.96 19.29
N PRO A 137 7.74 -5.50 20.50
CA PRO A 137 6.58 -5.82 21.32
C PRO A 137 5.82 -4.52 21.73
N ASP A 138 4.58 -4.67 22.18
CA ASP A 138 3.75 -3.51 22.58
C ASP A 138 4.30 -2.71 23.75
N ASP A 139 5.20 -3.32 24.54
CA ASP A 139 5.82 -2.77 25.71
C ASP A 139 7.30 -2.35 25.50
N ALA A 140 7.74 -2.27 24.23
CA ALA A 140 9.09 -1.82 23.90
C ALA A 140 9.42 -0.45 24.48
N THR A 141 10.64 -0.30 24.99
CA THR A 141 11.18 0.94 25.53
C THR A 141 11.87 1.76 24.43
N VAL A 142 12.16 3.05 24.72
CA VAL A 142 12.98 3.89 23.82
C VAL A 142 14.37 3.29 23.63
N GLU A 143 14.92 2.65 24.65
CA GLU A 143 16.23 2.02 24.61
C GLU A 143 16.26 0.82 23.67
N ASP A 144 15.18 0.04 23.61
CA ASP A 144 15.03 -1.05 22.61
C ASP A 144 15.05 -0.52 21.17
N LEU A 145 14.45 0.67 20.95
CA LEU A 145 14.46 1.34 19.64
C LEU A 145 15.86 1.73 19.18
N TRP A 146 16.75 2.11 20.11
CA TRP A 146 18.10 2.58 19.79
C TRP A 146 19.05 1.45 19.38
N HIS A 147 18.77 0.23 19.79
CA HIS A 147 19.63 -0.95 19.58
C HIS A 147 19.06 -1.94 18.55
N ALA A 148 17.87 -1.69 18.03
CA ALA A 148 17.25 -2.60 17.09
C ALA A 148 17.77 -2.40 15.67
N GLU A 149 18.07 -3.53 15.02
CA GLU A 149 18.35 -3.55 13.59
C GLU A 149 17.02 -3.55 12.80
N PRO A 150 16.85 -2.66 11.82
CA PRO A 150 15.64 -2.62 11.03
C PRO A 150 15.54 -3.83 10.11
N HIS A 151 14.34 -4.34 9.94
CA HIS A 151 14.07 -5.28 8.86
C HIS A 151 14.29 -4.63 7.50
N ASP A 152 14.75 -5.43 6.54
CA ASP A 152 14.70 -5.01 5.14
C ASP A 152 13.24 -5.06 4.67
N VAL A 153 12.71 -3.91 4.30
CA VAL A 153 11.29 -3.74 3.99
C VAL A 153 11.13 -3.24 2.55
N TRP A 154 10.20 -3.81 1.82
CA TRP A 154 9.81 -3.37 0.50
C TRP A 154 8.29 -3.28 0.37
N TYR A 155 7.84 -2.37 -0.47
CA TYR A 155 6.44 -2.26 -0.84
C TYR A 155 6.30 -2.43 -2.35
N VAL A 156 5.29 -3.20 -2.78
CA VAL A 156 4.95 -3.34 -4.19
C VAL A 156 3.50 -2.90 -4.37
N GLY A 157 3.25 -2.04 -5.33
CA GLY A 157 1.91 -1.61 -5.72
C GLY A 157 1.69 -1.79 -7.20
N GLY A 158 0.46 -2.13 -7.56
CA GLY A 158 0.02 -2.19 -8.94
C GLY A 158 -1.39 -1.63 -9.10
N ILE A 159 -1.61 -0.90 -10.18
CA ILE A 159 -2.91 -0.35 -10.57
C ILE A 159 -3.15 -0.63 -12.06
N THR A 160 -4.42 -0.80 -12.43
CA THR A 160 -4.84 -1.03 -13.82
C THR A 160 -5.99 -0.12 -14.22
N ASP A 161 -6.20 0.00 -15.53
CA ASP A 161 -7.34 0.64 -16.17
C ASP A 161 -8.64 -0.19 -16.02
N GLU A 162 -9.59 0.00 -16.92
CA GLU A 162 -10.87 -0.73 -16.95
C GLU A 162 -10.73 -2.22 -17.34
N ASN A 163 -9.54 -2.68 -17.68
CA ASN A 163 -9.28 -4.08 -18.04
C ASN A 163 -8.70 -4.85 -16.85
N ALA A 164 -9.29 -6.01 -16.55
CA ALA A 164 -8.73 -6.93 -15.57
C ALA A 164 -7.40 -7.51 -16.05
N ARG A 165 -6.44 -7.69 -15.13
CA ARG A 165 -5.13 -8.29 -15.44
C ARG A 165 -4.73 -9.30 -14.37
N GLU A 166 -4.09 -10.37 -14.83
CA GLU A 166 -3.31 -11.28 -13.97
C GLU A 166 -1.84 -11.11 -14.30
N VAL A 167 -1.04 -10.79 -13.29
CA VAL A 167 0.38 -10.52 -13.44
C VAL A 167 1.22 -11.42 -12.54
N SER A 168 2.45 -11.67 -12.96
CA SER A 168 3.41 -12.50 -12.21
C SER A 168 4.63 -11.67 -11.84
N VAL A 169 4.57 -11.03 -10.69
CA VAL A 169 5.61 -10.13 -10.18
C VAL A 169 6.82 -10.94 -9.73
N LYS A 170 7.98 -10.70 -10.34
CA LYS A 170 9.26 -11.25 -9.89
C LYS A 170 9.79 -10.45 -8.70
N LEU A 171 10.36 -11.16 -7.73
CA LEU A 171 10.91 -10.57 -6.50
C LEU A 171 12.45 -10.55 -6.50
N ASP A 172 13.08 -10.53 -7.67
CA ASP A 172 14.53 -10.57 -7.84
C ASP A 172 15.28 -9.33 -7.32
N PHE A 173 14.55 -8.28 -6.98
CA PHE A 173 15.07 -7.10 -6.27
C PHE A 173 15.32 -7.32 -4.77
N LEU A 174 14.80 -8.39 -4.17
CA LEU A 174 15.01 -8.74 -2.78
C LEU A 174 16.43 -9.28 -2.55
N LYS A 175 16.95 -9.15 -1.32
CA LYS A 175 18.27 -9.66 -0.97
C LYS A 175 18.34 -11.18 -1.17
N PRO A 176 19.33 -11.70 -1.94
CA PRO A 176 19.52 -13.14 -2.13
C PRO A 176 19.75 -13.87 -0.80
N GLY A 177 19.10 -15.02 -0.64
CA GLY A 177 19.23 -15.87 0.55
C GLY A 177 18.38 -15.42 1.75
N VAL A 178 17.76 -14.24 1.71
CA VAL A 178 16.89 -13.76 2.79
C VAL A 178 15.44 -14.20 2.53
N LYS A 179 14.76 -14.61 3.60
CA LYS A 179 13.32 -14.89 3.60
C LYS A 179 12.56 -13.61 3.99
N TYR A 180 11.41 -13.41 3.38
CA TYR A 180 10.51 -12.30 3.68
C TYR A 180 9.11 -12.81 3.95
N GLU A 181 8.41 -12.21 4.92
CA GLU A 181 6.96 -12.28 5.00
C GLU A 181 6.38 -11.30 3.97
N ALA A 182 5.57 -11.81 3.05
CA ALA A 182 4.80 -11.02 2.11
C ALA A 182 3.34 -10.99 2.58
N THR A 183 2.80 -9.80 2.91
CA THR A 183 1.37 -9.58 3.10
C THR A 183 0.82 -8.97 1.82
N ILE A 184 -0.07 -9.69 1.16
CA ILE A 184 -0.59 -9.39 -0.18
C ILE A 184 -2.05 -8.98 -0.06
N TYR A 185 -2.36 -7.76 -0.45
CA TYR A 185 -3.71 -7.20 -0.58
C TYR A 185 -4.06 -7.21 -2.06
N CYS A 186 -5.04 -7.98 -2.45
CA CYS A 186 -5.35 -8.23 -3.86
C CYS A 186 -6.86 -8.19 -4.10
N ASP A 187 -7.30 -7.68 -5.24
CA ASP A 187 -8.70 -7.73 -5.63
C ASP A 187 -9.23 -9.16 -5.60
N ALA A 188 -10.41 -9.36 -5.02
CA ALA A 188 -11.10 -10.64 -5.03
C ALA A 188 -11.50 -11.04 -6.46
N LYS A 189 -11.83 -12.32 -6.65
CA LYS A 189 -12.17 -12.86 -7.98
C LYS A 189 -13.36 -12.15 -8.62
N ASP A 190 -14.33 -11.75 -7.81
CA ASP A 190 -15.57 -11.07 -8.20
C ASP A 190 -15.50 -9.54 -8.02
N ALA A 191 -14.33 -8.98 -7.70
CA ALA A 191 -14.14 -7.54 -7.59
C ALA A 191 -14.27 -6.85 -8.96
N SER A 192 -14.87 -5.67 -8.96
CA SER A 192 -14.95 -4.75 -10.11
C SER A 192 -15.10 -3.31 -9.63
N GLY A 193 -14.26 -2.41 -10.16
CA GLY A 193 -14.39 -0.97 -9.96
C GLY A 193 -15.19 -0.26 -11.07
N ILE A 194 -15.77 -0.99 -12.03
CA ILE A 194 -16.60 -0.40 -13.08
C ILE A 194 -18.00 -0.11 -12.50
N PRO A 195 -18.53 1.13 -12.60
CA PRO A 195 -19.82 1.52 -12.05
C PRO A 195 -21.02 0.98 -12.86
N ASP A 196 -21.15 -0.32 -12.95
CA ASP A 196 -22.24 -1.04 -13.61
C ASP A 196 -22.98 -1.96 -12.63
N GLU A 197 -23.72 -2.95 -13.14
CA GLU A 197 -24.43 -3.96 -12.34
C GLU A 197 -23.49 -4.95 -11.64
N HIS A 198 -22.22 -5.06 -12.06
CA HIS A 198 -21.21 -5.94 -11.48
C HIS A 198 -20.30 -5.21 -10.50
N TYR A 199 -20.60 -3.95 -10.15
CA TYR A 199 -19.79 -3.14 -9.26
C TYR A 199 -19.61 -3.80 -7.90
N ASN A 200 -18.37 -4.17 -7.58
CA ASN A 200 -17.98 -4.79 -6.32
C ASN A 200 -16.57 -4.31 -5.90
N ALA A 201 -16.45 -3.01 -5.68
CA ALA A 201 -15.16 -2.32 -5.50
C ALA A 201 -14.52 -2.56 -4.12
N GLN A 202 -15.28 -3.09 -3.16
CA GLN A 202 -14.82 -3.36 -1.80
C GLN A 202 -14.46 -4.83 -1.57
N ALA A 203 -14.51 -5.68 -2.62
CA ALA A 203 -14.14 -7.08 -2.52
C ALA A 203 -12.63 -7.26 -2.69
N TYR A 204 -11.97 -7.76 -1.67
CA TYR A 204 -10.53 -8.04 -1.68
C TYR A 204 -10.18 -9.29 -0.88
N THR A 205 -8.94 -9.72 -1.00
CA THR A 205 -8.34 -10.81 -0.21
C THR A 205 -7.01 -10.35 0.37
N ILE A 206 -6.72 -10.81 1.60
CA ILE A 206 -5.41 -10.62 2.23
C ILE A 206 -4.79 -12.00 2.43
N THR A 207 -3.58 -12.19 1.90
CA THR A 207 -2.84 -13.44 2.08
C THR A 207 -1.42 -13.18 2.55
N LYS A 208 -0.91 -14.05 3.45
CA LYS A 208 0.48 -14.02 3.90
C LYS A 208 1.25 -15.20 3.35
N LYS A 209 2.47 -14.95 2.90
CA LYS A 209 3.37 -15.99 2.35
C LYS A 209 4.82 -15.70 2.73
N THR A 210 5.60 -16.73 2.96
CA THR A 210 7.06 -16.61 2.98
C THR A 210 7.59 -16.65 1.55
N VAL A 211 8.38 -15.65 1.18
CA VAL A 211 8.97 -15.49 -0.15
C VAL A 211 10.47 -15.22 -0.09
N THR A 212 11.14 -15.31 -1.22
CA THR A 212 12.57 -14.99 -1.41
C THR A 212 12.76 -14.26 -2.74
N SER A 213 13.99 -13.83 -3.02
CA SER A 213 14.35 -13.24 -4.32
C SER A 213 14.10 -14.14 -5.54
N LYS A 214 13.92 -15.46 -5.34
CA LYS A 214 13.58 -16.41 -6.41
C LYS A 214 12.08 -16.60 -6.61
N SER A 215 11.26 -16.02 -5.74
CA SER A 215 9.80 -16.17 -5.78
C SER A 215 9.16 -15.29 -6.85
N LYS A 216 7.96 -15.71 -7.27
CA LYS A 216 7.05 -14.91 -8.10
C LYS A 216 5.70 -14.83 -7.40
N LEU A 217 5.13 -13.65 -7.35
CA LEU A 217 3.78 -13.41 -6.83
C LEU A 217 2.80 -13.34 -8.00
N LYS A 218 1.86 -14.27 -8.03
CA LYS A 218 0.70 -14.16 -8.93
C LYS A 218 -0.36 -13.31 -8.24
N VAL A 219 -0.72 -12.20 -8.86
CA VAL A 219 -1.73 -11.26 -8.35
C VAL A 219 -2.70 -10.91 -9.47
N ARG A 220 -3.95 -10.67 -9.07
CA ARG A 220 -5.02 -10.24 -9.95
C ARG A 220 -5.34 -8.78 -9.67
N MET A 221 -5.51 -8.00 -10.72
CA MET A 221 -6.12 -6.68 -10.69
C MET A 221 -7.48 -6.76 -11.37
N ALA A 222 -8.54 -6.41 -10.67
CA ALA A 222 -9.89 -6.31 -11.22
C ALA A 222 -9.99 -5.14 -12.21
N PRO A 223 -11.06 -5.01 -12.98
CA PRO A 223 -11.31 -3.79 -13.77
C PRO A 223 -11.30 -2.56 -12.87
N CYS A 224 -10.52 -1.53 -13.20
CA CYS A 224 -10.21 -0.35 -12.38
C CYS A 224 -9.61 -0.71 -11.00
N GLY A 225 -8.97 -1.85 -10.93
CA GLY A 225 -8.47 -2.43 -9.69
C GLY A 225 -6.96 -2.30 -9.50
N GLY A 226 -6.46 -3.07 -8.53
CA GLY A 226 -5.06 -3.05 -8.17
C GLY A 226 -4.66 -4.08 -7.13
N PHE A 227 -3.46 -3.94 -6.63
CA PHE A 227 -2.96 -4.71 -5.49
C PHE A 227 -1.89 -3.92 -4.73
N ALA A 228 -1.67 -4.31 -3.49
CA ALA A 228 -0.54 -3.83 -2.70
C ALA A 228 0.11 -4.99 -1.94
N VAL A 229 1.42 -4.91 -1.73
CA VAL A 229 2.19 -5.91 -1.00
C VAL A 229 3.15 -5.21 -0.07
N SER A 230 3.19 -5.62 1.18
CA SER A 230 4.29 -5.33 2.09
C SER A 230 5.18 -6.56 2.22
N LEU A 231 6.49 -6.37 2.16
CA LEU A 231 7.52 -7.39 2.26
C LEU A 231 8.46 -7.03 3.40
N ARG A 232 8.60 -7.90 4.39
CA ARG A 232 9.48 -7.70 5.54
C ARG A 232 10.40 -8.89 5.72
N SER A 233 11.71 -8.66 5.83
CA SER A 233 12.68 -9.73 6.12
C SER A 233 12.37 -10.42 7.46
N LEU A 234 12.54 -11.74 7.50
CA LEU A 234 12.35 -12.55 8.68
C LEU A 234 13.67 -12.77 9.41
#